data_92c70122eb19a83ce6499c720c742604
#
_entry.id   92c70122eb19a83ce6499c720c742604
#
_cell.length_a   1.000
_cell.length_b   1.000
_cell.length_c   1.000
_cell.angle_alpha   90.00
_cell.angle_beta   90.00
_cell.angle_gamma   90.00
#
_symmetry.space_group_name_H-M   'P 1'
#
loop_
_entity.id
_entity.type
_entity.pdbx_description
1 polymer ?
#
loop_
_entity_poly.entity_id
_entity_poly.type
_entity_poly.pdbx_seq_one_letter_code
_entity_poly.pdbx_strand_id
1 'polypeptide(L)'
;MSRAELEELDQTKSQGDPLGLAQLLDVAVRVTVEVGRARMTLADLVQLAPGSLITLDRETHEPVDILVNGKLVARGEIVTIDQSYGVRITAVSKSA
;
A
#
# COMPACT_ATOMS: atom_id res chain seq x y z
N MET A 1 -10.55 -21.49 1.92
CA MET A 1 -11.43 -21.65 3.10
C MET A 1 -12.86 -21.32 2.74
N SER A 2 -13.78 -22.15 3.14
CA SER A 2 -15.19 -21.92 2.85
C SER A 2 -15.78 -20.89 3.81
N ARG A 3 -16.94 -20.34 3.43
CA ARG A 3 -17.63 -19.41 4.29
C ARG A 3 -18.03 -20.04 5.63
N ALA A 4 -18.41 -21.30 5.61
CA ALA A 4 -18.80 -21.99 6.85
C ALA A 4 -17.62 -22.08 7.80
N GLU A 5 -16.43 -22.31 7.29
CA GLU A 5 -15.25 -22.35 8.12
C GLU A 5 -14.93 -20.99 8.74
N LEU A 6 -15.15 -19.92 7.98
CA LEU A 6 -14.96 -18.58 8.53
C LEU A 6 -15.97 -18.29 9.63
N GLU A 7 -17.20 -18.72 9.46
CA GLU A 7 -18.21 -18.53 10.48
C GLU A 7 -17.90 -19.31 11.74
N GLU A 8 -17.39 -20.52 11.61
CA GLU A 8 -16.97 -21.28 12.78
C GLU A 8 -15.85 -20.56 13.53
N LEU A 9 -14.89 -20.01 12.81
CA LEU A 9 -13.82 -19.28 13.47
C LEU A 9 -14.36 -18.07 14.20
N ASP A 10 -15.31 -17.37 13.63
CA ASP A 10 -15.94 -16.25 14.31
C ASP A 10 -16.66 -16.67 15.58
N GLN A 11 -17.33 -17.80 15.56
CA GLN A 11 -18.05 -18.28 16.71
C GLN A 11 -17.14 -18.73 17.82
N THR A 12 -15.95 -19.22 17.47
CA THR A 12 -15.02 -19.74 18.48
C THR A 12 -14.11 -18.67 19.04
N LYS A 13 -14.03 -17.52 18.44
CA LYS A 13 -13.06 -16.53 18.90
C LYS A 13 -13.38 -15.99 20.29
N SER A 14 -14.61 -16.07 20.76
CA SER A 14 -14.93 -15.72 22.14
C SER A 14 -14.31 -16.69 23.13
N GLN A 15 -13.96 -17.88 22.67
CA GLN A 15 -13.33 -18.91 23.46
C GLN A 15 -11.86 -19.05 23.15
N GLY A 16 -11.31 -18.09 22.42
CA GLY A 16 -9.95 -18.14 21.93
C GLY A 16 -9.94 -18.38 20.43
N ASP A 17 -8.83 -18.07 19.82
CA ASP A 17 -8.64 -18.20 18.39
C ASP A 17 -7.76 -19.41 18.12
N PRO A 18 -8.34 -20.55 17.76
CA PRO A 18 -7.56 -21.77 17.62
C PRO A 18 -6.53 -21.72 16.50
N LEU A 19 -6.71 -20.81 15.54
CA LEU A 19 -5.76 -20.65 14.43
C LEU A 19 -4.81 -19.48 14.63
N GLY A 20 -4.91 -18.77 15.73
CA GLY A 20 -4.03 -17.63 15.98
C GLY A 20 -4.32 -16.43 15.13
N LEU A 21 -5.55 -16.23 14.67
CA LEU A 21 -5.87 -15.09 13.81
C LEU A 21 -5.64 -13.75 14.50
N ALA A 22 -5.90 -13.69 15.81
CA ALA A 22 -5.66 -12.45 16.54
C ALA A 22 -4.18 -12.06 16.49
N GLN A 23 -3.29 -13.04 16.61
CA GLN A 23 -1.86 -12.79 16.50
C GLN A 23 -1.48 -12.37 15.08
N LEU A 24 -2.13 -12.95 14.07
CA LEU A 24 -1.87 -12.56 12.70
C LEU A 24 -2.27 -11.11 12.43
N LEU A 25 -3.32 -10.64 13.08
CA LEU A 25 -3.74 -9.26 12.92
C LEU A 25 -2.77 -8.26 13.56
N ASP A 26 -1.93 -8.74 14.47
CA ASP A 26 -0.91 -7.89 15.09
C ASP A 26 0.41 -7.88 14.33
N VAL A 27 0.53 -8.63 13.24
CA VAL A 27 1.76 -8.65 12.47
C VAL A 27 1.90 -7.34 11.71
N ALA A 28 3.06 -6.71 11.84
CA ALA A 28 3.34 -5.49 11.11
C ALA A 28 3.60 -5.80 9.64
N VAL A 29 3.07 -4.95 8.78
CA VAL A 29 3.31 -5.06 7.34
C VAL A 29 3.89 -3.75 6.84
N ARG A 30 4.57 -3.80 5.70
CA ARG A 30 5.14 -2.61 5.09
C ARG A 30 4.15 -2.03 4.10
N VAL A 31 3.79 -0.78 4.33
CA VAL A 31 2.93 -0.03 3.41
C VAL A 31 3.82 0.96 2.65
N THR A 32 3.74 0.91 1.34
CA THR A 32 4.50 1.80 0.46
C THR A 32 3.52 2.63 -0.36
N VAL A 33 3.83 3.89 -0.52
CA VAL A 33 3.06 4.79 -1.38
C VAL A 33 3.92 5.10 -2.60
N GLU A 34 3.43 4.73 -3.77
CA GLU A 34 4.14 4.92 -5.02
C GLU A 34 3.47 6.05 -5.79
N VAL A 35 4.21 7.16 -5.97
CA VAL A 35 3.68 8.33 -6.64
C VAL A 35 3.69 8.15 -8.15
N GLY A 36 4.72 7.52 -8.69
CA GLY A 36 4.85 7.32 -10.12
C GLY A 36 6.16 6.65 -10.45
N ARG A 37 6.38 6.45 -11.74
CA ARG A 37 7.58 5.79 -12.25
C ARG A 37 8.13 6.58 -13.41
N ALA A 38 9.41 6.38 -13.67
CA ALA A 38 10.07 6.96 -14.84
C ALA A 38 10.92 5.90 -15.49
N ARG A 39 11.07 6.02 -16.80
CA ARG A 39 11.98 5.17 -17.56
C ARG A 39 13.07 6.05 -18.13
N MET A 40 14.29 5.60 -18.00
CA MET A 40 15.44 6.34 -18.56
C MET A 40 16.54 5.37 -18.91
N THR A 41 17.47 5.83 -19.73
CA THR A 41 18.61 5.01 -20.08
C THR A 41 19.61 5.00 -18.93
N LEU A 42 20.48 4.01 -18.92
CA LEU A 42 21.56 3.99 -17.95
C LEU A 42 22.47 5.23 -18.14
N ALA A 43 22.67 5.64 -19.38
CA ALA A 43 23.48 6.84 -19.65
C ALA A 43 22.87 8.08 -18.95
N ASP A 44 21.55 8.21 -19.01
CA ASP A 44 20.88 9.32 -18.33
C ASP A 44 20.99 9.20 -16.82
N LEU A 45 20.86 7.98 -16.32
CA LEU A 45 20.91 7.75 -14.88
C LEU A 45 22.26 8.15 -14.30
N VAL A 46 23.36 7.80 -14.94
CA VAL A 46 24.69 8.11 -14.42
C VAL A 46 25.03 9.58 -14.49
N GLN A 47 24.24 10.38 -15.20
CA GLN A 47 24.44 11.82 -15.29
C GLN A 47 23.61 12.59 -14.26
N LEU A 48 22.84 11.92 -13.43
CA LEU A 48 22.04 12.61 -12.43
C LEU A 48 22.94 13.29 -11.41
N ALA A 49 22.56 14.50 -11.05
CA ALA A 49 23.30 15.31 -10.11
C ALA A 49 22.31 16.16 -9.31
N PRO A 50 22.75 16.80 -8.24
CA PRO A 50 21.87 17.70 -7.49
C PRO A 50 21.26 18.73 -8.45
N GLY A 51 19.95 18.90 -8.38
CA GLY A 51 19.23 19.80 -9.27
C GLY A 51 18.65 19.13 -10.51
N SER A 52 19.03 17.88 -10.81
CA SER A 52 18.42 17.15 -11.92
C SER A 52 16.94 16.91 -11.66
N LEU A 53 16.16 16.85 -12.74
CA LEU A 53 14.72 16.61 -12.64
C LEU A 53 14.38 15.29 -13.31
N ILE A 54 13.50 14.53 -12.69
CA ILE A 54 12.98 13.29 -13.26
C ILE A 54 11.47 13.46 -13.35
N THR A 55 10.95 13.33 -14.57
CA THR A 55 9.51 13.42 -14.80
C THR A 55 8.90 12.04 -14.62
N LEU A 56 7.85 11.97 -13.81
CA LEU A 56 7.15 10.72 -13.55
C LEU A 56 5.99 10.55 -14.52
N ASP A 57 5.49 9.33 -14.61
CA ASP A 57 4.42 8.94 -15.53
C ASP A 57 3.02 9.25 -14.99
N ARG A 58 2.92 10.06 -13.95
CA ARG A 58 1.65 10.46 -13.34
C ARG A 58 1.47 11.95 -13.39
N GLU A 59 0.25 12.38 -13.63
CA GLU A 59 -0.10 13.78 -13.52
C GLU A 59 -0.39 14.13 -12.07
N THR A 60 -0.32 15.42 -11.75
CA THR A 60 -0.40 15.87 -10.36
C THR A 60 -1.72 15.54 -9.68
N HIS A 61 -2.79 15.37 -10.45
CA HIS A 61 -4.12 15.10 -9.90
C HIS A 61 -4.48 13.61 -9.89
N GLU A 62 -3.61 12.76 -10.40
CA GLU A 62 -3.89 11.34 -10.44
C GLU A 62 -3.69 10.70 -9.06
N PRO A 63 -4.51 9.71 -8.71
CA PRO A 63 -4.32 9.00 -7.44
C PRO A 63 -2.97 8.28 -7.42
N VAL A 64 -2.42 8.14 -6.23
CA VAL A 64 -1.20 7.38 -6.02
C VAL A 64 -1.53 5.96 -5.61
N ASP A 65 -0.60 5.07 -5.83
CA ASP A 65 -0.78 3.65 -5.50
C ASP A 65 -0.28 3.36 -4.09
N ILE A 66 -1.04 2.54 -3.38
CA ILE A 66 -0.69 2.10 -2.04
C ILE A 66 -0.48 0.60 -2.10
N LEU A 67 0.72 0.17 -1.72
CA LEU A 67 1.12 -1.22 -1.83
C LEU A 67 1.43 -1.78 -0.44
N VAL A 68 1.08 -3.03 -0.24
CA VAL A 68 1.45 -3.78 0.96
C VAL A 68 2.33 -4.93 0.50
N ASN A 69 3.56 -4.93 0.97
CA ASN A 69 4.57 -5.93 0.58
C ASN A 69 4.67 -6.07 -0.94
N GLY A 70 4.61 -4.93 -1.63
CA GLY A 70 4.75 -4.89 -3.09
C GLY A 70 3.49 -5.16 -3.87
N LYS A 71 2.37 -5.40 -3.21
CA LYS A 71 1.10 -5.69 -3.88
C LYS A 71 0.16 -4.50 -3.76
N LEU A 72 -0.41 -4.07 -4.87
CA LEU A 72 -1.35 -2.96 -4.89
C LEU A 72 -2.62 -3.33 -4.13
N VAL A 73 -2.96 -2.55 -3.11
CA VAL A 73 -4.16 -2.80 -2.29
C VAL A 73 -5.11 -1.61 -2.26
N ALA A 74 -4.64 -0.42 -2.60
CA ALA A 74 -5.49 0.76 -2.51
C ALA A 74 -4.91 1.88 -3.36
N ARG A 75 -5.70 2.93 -3.54
CA ARG A 75 -5.25 4.17 -4.14
C ARG A 75 -5.72 5.31 -3.28
N GLY A 76 -5.05 6.42 -3.40
CA GLY A 76 -5.38 7.58 -2.60
C GLY A 76 -4.75 8.84 -3.13
N GLU A 77 -4.88 9.89 -2.34
CA GLU A 77 -4.26 11.16 -2.68
C GLU A 77 -3.33 11.60 -1.56
N ILE A 78 -2.24 12.23 -1.93
CA ILE A 78 -1.26 12.72 -0.97
C ILE A 78 -1.85 13.91 -0.24
N VAL A 79 -1.73 13.90 1.08
CA VAL A 79 -2.15 15.00 1.94
C VAL A 79 -1.02 15.30 2.92
N THR A 80 -1.15 16.40 3.63
CA THR A 80 -0.21 16.71 4.71
C THR A 80 -0.94 16.59 6.03
N ILE A 81 -0.26 15.99 7.00
CA ILE A 81 -0.76 15.85 8.37
C ILE A 81 0.31 16.41 9.28
N ASP A 82 0.06 17.59 9.84
CA ASP A 82 1.07 18.37 10.56
C ASP A 82 2.30 18.57 9.67
N GLN A 83 3.43 18.02 10.03
CA GLN A 83 4.66 18.17 9.25
C GLN A 83 5.01 16.90 8.48
N SER A 84 4.07 15.98 8.37
CA SER A 84 4.28 14.72 7.67
C SER A 84 3.38 14.62 6.46
N TYR A 85 3.79 13.84 5.48
CA TYR A 85 2.89 13.45 4.41
C TYR A 85 2.01 12.32 4.88
N GLY A 86 0.79 12.31 4.41
CA GLY A 86 -0.13 11.21 4.60
C GLY A 86 -0.82 10.89 3.31
N VAL A 87 -1.70 9.91 3.33
CA VAL A 87 -2.48 9.53 2.16
C VAL A 87 -3.93 9.38 2.58
N ARG A 88 -4.81 10.02 1.83
CA ARG A 88 -6.24 9.82 2.00
C ARG A 88 -6.69 8.72 1.03
N ILE A 89 -7.25 7.66 1.57
CA ILE A 89 -7.67 6.53 0.74
C ILE A 89 -8.90 6.94 -0.08
N THR A 90 -8.84 6.71 -1.39
CA THR A 90 -9.95 7.00 -2.29
C THR A 90 -10.55 5.74 -2.89
N ALA A 91 -9.80 4.66 -2.93
CA ALA A 91 -10.30 3.38 -3.45
C ALA A 91 -9.52 2.25 -2.79
N VAL A 92 -10.20 1.13 -2.56
CA VAL A 92 -9.59 -0.06 -1.97
C VAL A 92 -9.83 -1.21 -2.92
N SER A 93 -8.77 -1.96 -3.22
CA SER A 93 -8.89 -3.16 -4.04
C SER A 93 -9.52 -4.26 -3.19
N LYS A 94 -10.56 -4.89 -3.72
CA LYS A 94 -11.23 -5.99 -3.03
C LYS A 94 -10.81 -7.34 -3.56
N SER A 95 -10.03 -7.38 -4.63
CA SER A 95 -9.52 -8.65 -5.11
C SER A 95 -8.33 -9.05 -4.24
N ALA A 96 -8.37 -10.25 -3.79
CA ALA A 96 -7.31 -10.77 -2.94
C ALA A 96 -6.11 -11.22 -3.77
#